data_64d69a551ab3bc15befbf931f9112afa
#
_entry.id   64d69a551ab3bc15befbf931f9112afa
#
_cell.length_a   1.000
_cell.length_b   1.000
_cell.length_c   1.000
_cell.angle_alpha   90.00
_cell.angle_beta   90.00
_cell.angle_gamma   90.00
#
_symmetry.space_group_name_H-M   'P 1'
#
loop_
_entity.id
_entity.type
_entity.pdbx_description
1 polymer ?
#
loop_
_entity_poly.entity_id
_entity_poly.type
_entity_poly.pdbx_seq_one_letter_code
_entity_poly.pdbx_strand_id
1 'polypeptide(L)'
;AARAGLKPIIVSGEQIGGQLTITTDVENYPGFPSPIAGAELMHNMRVQAHNVGVQIVDDKIIEVDFNHQPFECNSENHNLFCGDSVIVATGASARWLGLPSEEKFRGFGVSGCATCDGFFYRNRDVAVVGGGNTAVDEAIYLTNFAKSVTLIHRRDSLRADKTLQERLFENPKINVEWDSVVEEVVGTENPLSVT
;
A
#
# COMPACT_ATOMS: atom_id res chain seq x y z
N ALA A 1 13.19 14.11 -14.64
CA ALA A 1 14.16 13.59 -15.63
C ALA A 1 13.80 14.06 -17.05
N ALA A 2 12.70 13.64 -17.68
CA ALA A 2 12.35 14.01 -19.06
C ALA A 2 12.28 15.52 -19.31
N ARG A 3 11.61 16.27 -18.41
CA ARG A 3 11.54 17.76 -18.49
C ARG A 3 12.91 18.45 -18.33
N ALA A 4 13.90 17.76 -17.79
CA ALA A 4 15.28 18.21 -17.70
C ALA A 4 16.14 17.78 -18.90
N GLY A 5 15.52 17.29 -19.97
CA GLY A 5 16.21 16.85 -21.20
C GLY A 5 16.87 15.48 -21.12
N LEU A 6 16.67 14.73 -20.04
CA LEU A 6 17.12 13.35 -19.93
C LEU A 6 16.14 12.41 -20.68
N LYS A 7 16.62 11.23 -20.99
CA LYS A 7 15.82 10.19 -21.71
C LYS A 7 15.49 9.04 -20.74
N PRO A 8 14.57 9.21 -19.78
CA PRO A 8 14.25 8.17 -18.83
C PRO A 8 13.46 7.03 -19.49
N ILE A 9 13.71 5.82 -19.01
CA ILE A 9 12.88 4.64 -19.25
C ILE A 9 12.20 4.30 -17.93
N ILE A 10 10.91 4.06 -17.95
CA ILE A 10 10.15 3.50 -16.81
C ILE A 10 9.83 2.06 -17.15
N VAL A 11 10.25 1.14 -16.27
CA VAL A 11 9.79 -0.25 -16.30
C VAL A 11 8.71 -0.39 -15.23
N SER A 12 7.48 -0.70 -15.67
CA SER A 12 6.27 -0.51 -14.86
C SER A 12 6.09 -1.52 -13.71
N GLY A 13 6.83 -2.62 -13.73
CA GLY A 13 6.63 -3.73 -12.81
C GLY A 13 5.47 -4.64 -13.22
N GLU A 14 5.16 -5.59 -12.35
CA GLU A 14 4.11 -6.61 -12.57
C GLU A 14 2.70 -6.00 -12.59
N GLN A 15 2.42 -5.11 -11.64
CA GLN A 15 1.15 -4.39 -11.57
C GLN A 15 1.30 -2.99 -12.18
N ILE A 16 0.86 -2.84 -13.42
CA ILE A 16 0.95 -1.57 -14.15
C ILE A 16 0.14 -0.49 -13.42
N GLY A 17 0.83 0.58 -12.98
CA GLY A 17 0.24 1.65 -12.18
C GLY A 17 0.27 1.41 -10.66
N GLY A 18 0.73 0.24 -10.22
CA GLY A 18 0.93 -0.09 -8.81
C GLY A 18 -0.34 -0.16 -7.98
N GLN A 19 -0.20 -0.06 -6.67
CA GLN A 19 -1.31 -0.25 -5.72
C GLN A 19 -2.49 0.72 -5.89
N LEU A 20 -2.26 1.93 -6.40
CA LEU A 20 -3.34 2.88 -6.62
C LEU A 20 -4.38 2.37 -7.62
N THR A 21 -4.02 1.46 -8.52
CA THR A 21 -4.98 0.91 -9.51
C THR A 21 -6.06 0.03 -8.88
N ILE A 22 -5.85 -0.46 -7.67
CA ILE A 22 -6.82 -1.23 -6.91
C ILE A 22 -7.56 -0.38 -5.85
N THR A 23 -7.21 0.90 -5.72
CA THR A 23 -7.88 1.85 -4.84
C THR A 23 -9.07 2.45 -5.55
N THR A 24 -10.26 2.41 -4.94
CA THR A 24 -11.48 2.97 -5.54
C THR A 24 -11.41 4.48 -5.61
N ASP A 25 -11.36 5.16 -4.47
CA ASP A 25 -11.39 6.61 -4.36
C ASP A 25 -10.10 7.14 -3.72
N VAL A 26 -9.41 8.01 -4.42
CA VAL A 26 -8.21 8.71 -3.94
C VAL A 26 -8.58 10.16 -3.65
N GLU A 27 -8.58 10.52 -2.36
CA GLU A 27 -8.94 11.87 -1.90
C GLU A 27 -7.73 12.70 -1.45
N ASN A 28 -6.61 12.03 -1.18
CA ASN A 28 -5.42 12.63 -0.59
C ASN A 28 -4.32 12.97 -1.61
N TYR A 29 -4.60 12.89 -2.91
CA TYR A 29 -3.67 13.34 -3.94
C TYR A 29 -3.95 14.79 -4.32
N PRO A 30 -2.98 15.72 -4.13
CA PRO A 30 -3.20 17.14 -4.39
C PRO A 30 -3.54 17.44 -5.85
N GLY A 31 -4.46 18.39 -6.08
CA GLY A 31 -4.86 18.82 -7.42
C GLY A 31 -6.24 18.31 -7.86
N PHE A 32 -6.87 17.46 -7.07
CA PHE A 32 -8.23 16.97 -7.31
C PHE A 32 -9.13 17.38 -6.16
N PRO A 33 -10.09 18.30 -6.38
CA PRO A 33 -11.01 18.78 -5.35
C PRO A 33 -12.10 17.76 -4.98
N SER A 34 -12.29 16.77 -5.84
CA SER A 34 -13.21 15.63 -5.63
C SER A 34 -12.41 14.33 -5.73
N PRO A 35 -12.86 13.24 -5.12
CA PRO A 35 -12.24 11.94 -5.25
C PRO A 35 -12.02 11.54 -6.70
N ILE A 36 -10.89 10.94 -6.99
CA ILE A 36 -10.57 10.37 -8.30
C ILE A 36 -10.31 8.87 -8.16
N ALA A 37 -10.84 8.07 -9.08
CA ALA A 37 -10.53 6.64 -9.10
C ALA A 37 -9.02 6.42 -9.27
N GLY A 38 -8.43 5.54 -8.45
CA GLY A 38 -7.00 5.30 -8.48
C GLY A 38 -6.50 4.83 -9.84
N ALA A 39 -7.26 3.99 -10.53
CA ALA A 39 -6.94 3.56 -11.90
C ALA A 39 -6.90 4.73 -12.90
N GLU A 40 -7.84 5.69 -12.79
CA GLU A 40 -7.87 6.89 -13.61
C GLU A 40 -6.69 7.81 -13.31
N LEU A 41 -6.37 8.01 -12.03
CA LEU A 41 -5.22 8.80 -11.62
C LEU A 41 -3.92 8.23 -12.21
N MET A 42 -3.71 6.92 -12.12
CA MET A 42 -2.50 6.27 -12.66
C MET A 42 -2.46 6.30 -14.19
N HIS A 43 -3.62 6.19 -14.86
CA HIS A 43 -3.71 6.39 -16.30
C HIS A 43 -3.27 7.81 -16.69
N ASN A 44 -3.79 8.83 -16.00
CA ASN A 44 -3.45 10.22 -16.27
C ASN A 44 -1.95 10.49 -16.04
N MET A 45 -1.35 9.93 -14.99
CA MET A 45 0.10 10.02 -14.75
C MET A 45 0.92 9.35 -15.86
N ARG A 46 0.49 8.19 -16.36
CA ARG A 46 1.13 7.48 -17.46
C ARG A 46 1.09 8.31 -18.74
N VAL A 47 -0.07 8.86 -19.09
CA VAL A 47 -0.25 9.73 -20.25
C VAL A 47 0.61 10.98 -20.12
N GLN A 48 0.66 11.62 -18.95
CA GLN A 48 1.50 12.79 -18.69
C GLN A 48 2.98 12.46 -18.92
N ALA A 49 3.47 11.34 -18.40
CA ALA A 49 4.85 10.90 -18.60
C ALA A 49 5.16 10.66 -20.08
N HIS A 50 4.28 9.98 -20.78
CA HIS A 50 4.41 9.74 -22.23
C HIS A 50 4.46 11.04 -23.04
N ASN A 51 3.61 12.01 -22.72
CA ASN A 51 3.53 13.31 -23.42
C ASN A 51 4.81 14.15 -23.28
N VAL A 52 5.64 13.89 -22.29
CA VAL A 52 6.95 14.55 -22.14
C VAL A 52 8.11 13.66 -22.63
N GLY A 53 7.81 12.62 -23.41
CA GLY A 53 8.80 11.78 -24.07
C GLY A 53 9.42 10.67 -23.22
N VAL A 54 8.76 10.27 -22.12
CA VAL A 54 9.21 9.11 -21.34
C VAL A 54 8.86 7.82 -22.10
N GLN A 55 9.85 6.95 -22.25
CA GLN A 55 9.61 5.58 -22.70
C GLN A 55 9.09 4.76 -21.50
N ILE A 56 7.93 4.13 -21.65
CA ILE A 56 7.34 3.25 -20.64
C ILE A 56 7.28 1.84 -21.22
N VAL A 57 7.88 0.89 -20.51
CA VAL A 57 7.92 -0.52 -20.87
C VAL A 57 7.16 -1.32 -19.82
N ASP A 58 6.17 -2.08 -20.29
CA ASP A 58 5.38 -2.96 -19.43
C ASP A 58 6.14 -4.28 -19.28
N ASP A 59 7.00 -4.30 -18.27
CA ASP A 59 7.90 -5.40 -17.95
C ASP A 59 8.28 -5.34 -16.46
N LYS A 60 8.95 -6.37 -15.95
CA LYS A 60 9.36 -6.48 -14.55
C LYS A 60 10.86 -6.71 -14.47
N ILE A 61 11.57 -5.86 -13.72
CA ILE A 61 12.98 -6.09 -13.43
C ILE A 61 13.10 -7.23 -12.42
N ILE A 62 13.92 -8.22 -12.72
CA ILE A 62 14.16 -9.40 -11.89
C ILE A 62 15.59 -9.49 -11.35
N GLU A 63 16.53 -8.79 -12.01
CA GLU A 63 17.93 -8.78 -11.61
C GLU A 63 18.56 -7.44 -11.93
N VAL A 64 19.49 -6.98 -11.10
CA VAL A 64 20.23 -5.73 -11.29
C VAL A 64 21.71 -5.94 -11.01
N ASP A 65 22.57 -5.32 -11.81
CA ASP A 65 24.01 -5.20 -11.53
C ASP A 65 24.38 -3.72 -11.40
N PHE A 66 24.79 -3.34 -10.17
CA PHE A 66 25.21 -1.98 -9.83
C PHE A 66 26.73 -1.89 -9.58
N ASN A 67 27.48 -2.94 -9.88
CA ASN A 67 28.94 -2.97 -9.67
C ASN A 67 29.69 -2.15 -10.74
N HIS A 68 29.10 -1.98 -11.90
CA HIS A 68 29.70 -1.29 -13.04
C HIS A 68 28.76 -0.22 -13.60
N GLN A 69 29.31 0.74 -14.32
CA GLN A 69 28.57 1.71 -15.12
C GLN A 69 28.80 1.42 -16.61
N PRO A 70 27.72 1.48 -17.46
CA PRO A 70 26.33 1.75 -17.07
C PRO A 70 25.78 0.64 -16.18
N PHE A 71 24.87 0.98 -15.27
CA PHE A 71 24.13 0.00 -14.47
C PHE A 71 23.23 -0.85 -15.35
N GLU A 72 23.15 -2.13 -15.06
CA GLU A 72 22.38 -3.11 -15.83
C GLU A 72 21.18 -3.62 -15.05
N CYS A 73 20.02 -3.65 -15.71
CA CYS A 73 18.78 -4.17 -15.17
C CYS A 73 18.18 -5.18 -16.15
N ASN A 74 18.10 -6.44 -15.75
CA ASN A 74 17.51 -7.51 -16.54
C ASN A 74 16.04 -7.69 -16.20
N SER A 75 15.19 -7.84 -17.20
CA SER A 75 13.77 -8.03 -17.02
C SER A 75 13.32 -9.47 -17.25
N GLU A 76 12.10 -9.78 -16.81
CA GLU A 76 11.45 -11.06 -16.96
C GLU A 76 11.28 -11.47 -18.44
N ASN A 77 11.04 -10.49 -19.32
CA ASN A 77 10.95 -10.71 -20.78
C ASN A 77 12.33 -10.71 -21.48
N HIS A 78 13.41 -10.90 -20.72
CA HIS A 78 14.79 -10.97 -21.23
C HIS A 78 15.29 -9.67 -21.91
N ASN A 79 14.70 -8.51 -21.56
CA ASN A 79 15.24 -7.22 -21.99
C ASN A 79 16.35 -6.79 -21.02
N LEU A 80 17.44 -6.23 -21.60
CA LEU A 80 18.49 -5.57 -20.84
C LEU A 80 18.32 -4.05 -20.94
N PHE A 81 18.18 -3.40 -19.78
CA PHE A 81 18.16 -1.95 -19.68
C PHE A 81 19.47 -1.48 -19.05
N CYS A 82 20.15 -0.55 -19.75
CA CYS A 82 21.40 0.04 -19.26
C CYS A 82 21.18 1.53 -18.99
N GLY A 83 21.70 2.02 -17.87
CA GLY A 83 21.56 3.42 -17.50
C GLY A 83 22.70 3.91 -16.63
N ASP A 84 23.08 5.19 -16.80
CA ASP A 84 24.08 5.85 -15.95
C ASP A 84 23.56 6.09 -14.53
N SER A 85 22.24 6.08 -14.36
CA SER A 85 21.56 6.26 -13.07
C SER A 85 20.29 5.43 -13.03
N VAL A 86 19.98 4.83 -11.88
CA VAL A 86 18.77 4.05 -11.65
C VAL A 86 18.01 4.62 -10.46
N ILE A 87 16.71 4.78 -10.62
CA ILE A 87 15.78 5.14 -9.54
C ILE A 87 14.99 3.88 -9.18
N VAL A 88 15.22 3.36 -7.98
CA VAL A 88 14.49 2.23 -7.44
C VAL A 88 13.18 2.75 -6.85
N ALA A 89 12.06 2.49 -7.55
CA ALA A 89 10.72 2.95 -7.18
C ALA A 89 9.74 1.77 -7.19
N THR A 90 10.12 0.68 -6.55
CA THR A 90 9.42 -0.62 -6.60
C THR A 90 8.11 -0.65 -5.82
N GLY A 91 7.80 0.41 -5.08
CA GLY A 91 6.59 0.51 -4.28
C GLY A 91 6.56 -0.49 -3.12
N ALA A 92 5.36 -0.78 -2.66
CA ALA A 92 5.09 -1.78 -1.64
C ALA A 92 3.77 -2.49 -1.95
N SER A 93 3.63 -3.72 -1.47
CA SER A 93 2.39 -4.47 -1.56
C SER A 93 1.87 -4.79 -0.16
N ALA A 94 0.58 -4.62 0.06
CA ALA A 94 -0.06 -5.05 1.28
C ALA A 94 0.11 -6.57 1.44
N ARG A 95 0.40 -7.00 2.66
CA ARG A 95 0.39 -8.42 2.99
C ARG A 95 -0.99 -8.81 3.46
N TRP A 96 -1.72 -9.45 2.59
CA TRP A 96 -3.06 -9.96 2.86
C TRP A 96 -3.02 -11.22 3.71
N LEU A 97 -4.13 -11.53 4.40
CA LEU A 97 -4.30 -12.77 5.16
C LEU A 97 -4.46 -13.99 4.25
N GLY A 98 -4.97 -13.76 3.04
CA GLY A 98 -5.22 -14.81 2.04
C GLY A 98 -6.53 -15.53 2.25
N LEU A 99 -7.47 -14.92 2.99
CA LEU A 99 -8.81 -15.47 3.21
C LEU A 99 -9.73 -15.11 2.04
N PRO A 100 -10.54 -16.05 1.51
CA PRO A 100 -11.53 -15.74 0.48
C PRO A 100 -12.53 -14.64 0.91
N SER A 101 -12.89 -14.63 2.20
CA SER A 101 -13.75 -13.60 2.79
C SER A 101 -13.08 -12.23 2.82
N GLU A 102 -11.78 -12.16 3.07
CA GLU A 102 -11.01 -10.91 3.00
C GLU A 102 -11.07 -10.28 1.61
N GLU A 103 -10.89 -11.09 0.57
CA GLU A 103 -10.92 -10.62 -0.82
C GLU A 103 -12.27 -10.03 -1.20
N LYS A 104 -13.36 -10.64 -0.72
CA LYS A 104 -14.73 -10.17 -0.97
C LYS A 104 -14.98 -8.76 -0.47
N PHE A 105 -14.34 -8.36 0.63
CA PHE A 105 -14.56 -7.07 1.30
C PHE A 105 -13.45 -6.06 1.08
N ARG A 106 -12.46 -6.33 0.23
CA ARG A 106 -11.41 -5.36 -0.13
C ARG A 106 -12.01 -4.08 -0.72
N GLY A 107 -11.66 -2.93 -0.15
CA GLY A 107 -12.23 -1.63 -0.50
C GLY A 107 -13.64 -1.38 0.08
N PHE A 108 -14.24 -2.38 0.75
CA PHE A 108 -15.58 -2.33 1.33
C PHE A 108 -15.59 -2.77 2.80
N GLY A 109 -14.60 -2.34 3.58
CA GLY A 109 -14.45 -2.69 4.98
C GLY A 109 -13.11 -3.34 5.29
N VAL A 110 -12.43 -3.89 4.30
CA VAL A 110 -11.07 -4.42 4.42
C VAL A 110 -10.11 -3.57 3.61
N SER A 111 -9.09 -3.04 4.26
CA SER A 111 -8.07 -2.18 3.67
C SER A 111 -6.67 -2.67 4.02
N GLY A 112 -5.72 -2.43 3.14
CA GLY A 112 -4.28 -2.63 3.36
C GLY A 112 -3.52 -1.35 3.64
N CYS A 113 -4.21 -0.22 3.88
CA CYS A 113 -3.59 1.09 4.06
C CYS A 113 -4.42 1.98 5.00
N ALA A 114 -4.02 2.04 6.26
CA ALA A 114 -4.73 2.86 7.24
C ALA A 114 -4.66 4.36 6.94
N THR A 115 -3.54 4.85 6.39
CA THR A 115 -3.38 6.26 6.03
C THR A 115 -4.21 6.67 4.82
N CYS A 116 -4.54 5.73 3.93
CA CYS A 116 -5.40 5.97 2.78
C CYS A 116 -6.88 6.01 3.19
N ASP A 117 -7.31 5.04 3.99
CA ASP A 117 -8.72 4.73 4.18
C ASP A 117 -9.24 5.03 5.59
N GLY A 118 -8.34 5.35 6.55
CA GLY A 118 -8.70 5.52 7.96
C GLY A 118 -9.80 6.56 8.22
N PHE A 119 -9.87 7.59 7.39
CA PHE A 119 -10.91 8.63 7.47
C PHE A 119 -12.33 8.07 7.31
N PHE A 120 -12.53 7.05 6.46
CA PHE A 120 -13.85 6.44 6.22
C PHE A 120 -14.38 5.66 7.43
N TYR A 121 -13.49 5.31 8.36
CA TYR A 121 -13.83 4.55 9.58
C TYR A 121 -13.97 5.44 10.82
N ARG A 122 -14.25 6.72 10.64
CA ARG A 122 -14.45 7.67 11.74
C ARG A 122 -15.59 7.23 12.67
N ASN A 123 -15.30 7.25 13.98
CA ASN A 123 -16.20 6.82 15.05
C ASN A 123 -16.66 5.36 14.97
N ARG A 124 -15.93 4.51 14.25
CA ARG A 124 -16.18 3.07 14.19
C ARG A 124 -15.17 2.31 15.02
N ASP A 125 -15.56 1.12 15.43
CA ASP A 125 -14.65 0.14 16.00
C ASP A 125 -13.93 -0.55 14.82
N VAL A 126 -12.60 -0.61 14.85
CA VAL A 126 -11.78 -1.17 13.78
C VAL A 126 -10.82 -2.22 14.31
N ALA A 127 -10.45 -3.19 13.47
CA ALA A 127 -9.43 -4.17 13.77
C ALA A 127 -8.22 -3.98 12.85
N VAL A 128 -7.03 -4.17 13.41
CA VAL A 128 -5.76 -4.23 12.67
C VAL A 128 -5.14 -5.59 12.90
N VAL A 129 -4.68 -6.24 11.85
CA VAL A 129 -4.07 -7.57 11.96
C VAL A 129 -2.58 -7.48 11.69
N GLY A 130 -1.78 -7.86 12.69
CA GLY A 130 -0.33 -7.87 12.56
C GLY A 130 0.40 -7.71 13.89
N GLY A 131 1.71 -7.47 13.83
CA GLY A 131 2.54 -7.29 15.03
C GLY A 131 3.94 -6.77 14.71
N GLY A 132 4.17 -6.30 13.50
CA GLY A 132 5.37 -5.55 13.09
C GLY A 132 5.13 -4.05 13.15
N ASN A 133 6.18 -3.26 12.81
CA ASN A 133 6.14 -1.80 12.86
C ASN A 133 4.92 -1.23 12.13
N THR A 134 4.66 -1.68 10.90
CA THR A 134 3.54 -1.20 10.08
C THR A 134 2.20 -1.37 10.80
N ALA A 135 1.91 -2.57 11.32
CA ALA A 135 0.62 -2.82 11.97
C ALA A 135 0.45 -2.01 13.25
N VAL A 136 1.53 -1.85 14.04
CA VAL A 136 1.50 -1.06 15.28
C VAL A 136 1.34 0.42 14.98
N ASP A 137 2.07 0.94 13.99
CA ASP A 137 1.99 2.34 13.57
C ASP A 137 0.61 2.67 12.99
N GLU A 138 0.07 1.80 12.14
CA GLU A 138 -1.28 1.95 11.59
C GLU A 138 -2.37 1.87 12.66
N ALA A 139 -2.23 0.99 13.67
CA ALA A 139 -3.15 0.93 14.78
C ALA A 139 -3.15 2.24 15.59
N ILE A 140 -1.96 2.79 15.87
CA ILE A 140 -1.82 4.10 16.53
C ILE A 140 -2.46 5.21 15.67
N TYR A 141 -2.15 5.23 14.37
CA TYR A 141 -2.69 6.23 13.44
C TYR A 141 -4.23 6.22 13.41
N LEU A 142 -4.84 5.05 13.34
CA LEU A 142 -6.30 4.89 13.29
C LEU A 142 -7.01 5.44 14.53
N THR A 143 -6.36 5.55 15.68
CA THR A 143 -6.96 6.16 16.87
C THR A 143 -7.35 7.62 16.70
N ASN A 144 -6.80 8.31 15.69
CA ASN A 144 -7.20 9.68 15.34
C ASN A 144 -8.62 9.76 14.76
N PHE A 145 -9.13 8.66 14.23
CA PHE A 145 -10.42 8.60 13.56
C PHE A 145 -11.37 7.62 14.24
N ALA A 146 -10.90 6.41 14.50
CA ALA A 146 -11.71 5.33 15.05
C ALA A 146 -12.17 5.62 16.48
N LYS A 147 -13.28 5.00 16.86
CA LYS A 147 -13.77 4.98 18.25
C LYS A 147 -12.89 4.09 19.11
N SER A 148 -12.57 2.88 18.61
CA SER A 148 -11.61 1.96 19.22
C SER A 148 -10.85 1.19 18.14
N VAL A 149 -9.67 0.67 18.47
CA VAL A 149 -8.82 -0.15 17.61
C VAL A 149 -8.49 -1.43 18.34
N THR A 150 -8.74 -2.58 17.71
CA THR A 150 -8.31 -3.89 18.21
C THR A 150 -7.15 -4.40 17.36
N LEU A 151 -5.95 -4.51 17.94
CA LEU A 151 -4.81 -5.13 17.27
C LEU A 151 -4.83 -6.63 17.50
N ILE A 152 -5.05 -7.41 16.44
CA ILE A 152 -5.10 -8.88 16.49
C ILE A 152 -3.72 -9.43 16.15
N HIS A 153 -3.12 -10.16 17.08
CA HIS A 153 -1.80 -10.75 16.87
C HIS A 153 -1.75 -12.23 17.23
N ARG A 154 -1.16 -13.03 16.33
CA ARG A 154 -1.09 -14.50 16.45
C ARG A 154 -0.08 -15.03 17.47
N ARG A 155 0.62 -14.17 18.20
CA ARG A 155 1.62 -14.49 19.22
C ARG A 155 1.35 -13.68 20.48
N ASP A 156 2.09 -13.99 21.54
CA ASP A 156 2.07 -13.31 22.83
C ASP A 156 2.94 -12.03 22.89
N SER A 157 3.64 -11.71 21.79
CA SER A 157 4.58 -10.59 21.78
C SER A 157 4.71 -9.98 20.38
N LEU A 158 4.81 -8.64 20.30
CA LEU A 158 4.99 -7.88 19.09
C LEU A 158 6.46 -7.91 18.63
N ARG A 159 6.64 -7.79 17.32
CA ARG A 159 7.97 -7.63 16.69
C ARG A 159 8.29 -6.17 16.35
N ALA A 160 7.36 -5.27 16.59
CA ALA A 160 7.56 -3.84 16.42
C ALA A 160 8.64 -3.30 17.35
N ASP A 161 9.21 -2.15 17.01
CA ASP A 161 10.19 -1.45 17.84
C ASP A 161 9.60 -1.09 19.19
N LYS A 162 10.42 -1.12 20.24
CA LYS A 162 9.99 -0.87 21.61
C LYS A 162 9.26 0.45 21.78
N THR A 163 9.76 1.51 21.16
CA THR A 163 9.14 2.84 21.19
C THR A 163 7.72 2.85 20.61
N LEU A 164 7.48 2.09 19.54
CA LEU A 164 6.14 1.94 18.97
C LEU A 164 5.23 1.11 19.89
N GLN A 165 5.77 0.06 20.49
CA GLN A 165 5.02 -0.75 21.47
C GLN A 165 4.60 0.08 22.68
N GLU A 166 5.49 0.90 23.23
CA GLU A 166 5.19 1.79 24.36
C GLU A 166 4.01 2.73 24.02
N ARG A 167 4.09 3.41 22.88
CA ARG A 167 3.01 4.29 22.40
C ARG A 167 1.69 3.55 22.18
N LEU A 168 1.75 2.32 21.67
CA LEU A 168 0.56 1.50 21.46
C LEU A 168 -0.11 1.16 22.80
N PHE A 169 0.67 0.68 23.79
CA PHE A 169 0.14 0.27 25.10
C PHE A 169 -0.31 1.46 25.96
N GLU A 170 0.24 2.64 25.77
CA GLU A 170 -0.21 3.87 26.44
C GLU A 170 -1.51 4.44 25.84
N ASN A 171 -1.93 3.97 24.66
CA ASN A 171 -3.09 4.52 23.98
C ASN A 171 -4.40 3.85 24.47
N PRO A 172 -5.29 4.58 25.16
CA PRO A 172 -6.50 4.01 25.76
C PRO A 172 -7.55 3.53 24.74
N LYS A 173 -7.38 3.86 23.46
CA LYS A 173 -8.27 3.40 22.39
C LYS A 173 -7.85 2.08 21.79
N ILE A 174 -6.64 1.59 22.12
CA ILE A 174 -6.11 0.36 21.53
C ILE A 174 -6.24 -0.80 22.50
N ASN A 175 -6.81 -1.88 22.02
CA ASN A 175 -6.83 -3.18 22.70
C ASN A 175 -6.03 -4.19 21.89
N VAL A 176 -5.32 -5.11 22.55
CA VAL A 176 -4.54 -6.15 21.85
C VAL A 176 -5.10 -7.51 22.15
N GLU A 177 -5.50 -8.21 21.09
CA GLU A 177 -5.91 -9.61 21.16
C GLU A 177 -4.70 -10.49 20.79
N TRP A 178 -4.17 -11.14 21.82
CA TRP A 178 -3.03 -12.03 21.70
C TRP A 178 -3.44 -13.44 21.27
N ASP A 179 -2.46 -14.20 20.77
CA ASP A 179 -2.62 -15.61 20.41
C ASP A 179 -3.84 -15.88 19.51
N SER A 180 -4.22 -14.87 18.73
CA SER A 180 -5.45 -14.84 17.94
C SER A 180 -5.18 -14.69 16.45
N VAL A 181 -5.96 -15.38 15.64
CA VAL A 181 -5.96 -15.30 14.18
C VAL A 181 -7.36 -15.01 13.67
N VAL A 182 -7.44 -14.30 12.55
CA VAL A 182 -8.71 -14.11 11.84
C VAL A 182 -8.97 -15.35 10.99
N GLU A 183 -10.08 -16.01 11.19
CA GLU A 183 -10.51 -17.17 10.40
C GLU A 183 -11.38 -16.74 9.22
N GLU A 184 -12.23 -15.75 9.42
CA GLU A 184 -13.17 -15.27 8.43
C GLU A 184 -13.47 -13.78 8.64
N VAL A 185 -13.69 -13.05 7.55
CA VAL A 185 -14.27 -11.70 7.56
C VAL A 185 -15.74 -11.83 7.22
N VAL A 186 -16.60 -11.45 8.17
CA VAL A 186 -18.05 -11.55 8.04
C VAL A 186 -18.63 -10.17 7.81
N GLY A 187 -19.55 -10.06 6.86
CA GLY A 187 -20.20 -8.79 6.54
C GLY A 187 -21.53 -9.01 5.83
N THR A 188 -22.34 -7.96 5.82
CA THR A 188 -23.57 -7.91 5.03
C THR A 188 -23.25 -7.33 3.64
N GLU A 189 -24.18 -7.44 2.68
CA GLU A 189 -24.03 -6.84 1.35
C GLU A 189 -23.95 -5.30 1.39
N ASN A 190 -24.19 -4.69 2.55
CA ASN A 190 -23.98 -3.25 2.75
C ASN A 190 -22.51 -3.00 3.07
N PRO A 191 -21.75 -2.34 2.19
CA PRO A 191 -20.27 -2.27 2.24
C PRO A 191 -19.68 -1.55 3.46
N LEU A 192 -20.47 -1.06 4.41
CA LEU A 192 -20.00 -0.30 5.57
C LEU A 192 -20.13 -1.03 6.91
N SER A 193 -20.49 -2.30 6.91
CA SER A 193 -20.64 -3.11 8.14
C SER A 193 -19.93 -4.44 8.01
N VAL A 194 -18.61 -4.42 8.19
CA VAL A 194 -17.81 -5.63 8.45
C VAL A 194 -17.71 -5.80 9.96
N THR A 195 -18.04 -6.96 10.46
CA THR A 195 -17.87 -7.37 11.87
C THR A 195 -16.78 -8.42 11.98
#